data_497d662117912ccb0f0f05d6f913a6e3
#
_entry.id   497d662117912ccb0f0f05d6f913a6e3
#
_cell.length_a   1.000
_cell.length_b   1.000
_cell.length_c   1.000
_cell.angle_alpha   90.00
_cell.angle_beta   90.00
_cell.angle_gamma   90.00
#
_symmetry.space_group_name_H-M   'P 1'
#
loop_
_entity.id
_entity.type
_entity.pdbx_description
1 polymer ?
#
loop_
_entity_poly.entity_id
_entity_poly.type
_entity_poly.pdbx_seq_one_letter_code
_entity_poly.pdbx_strand_id
1 'polypeptide(L)'
;MENEKSPILEIKDLRVTYETDIEVVEAVNGISFQIEKGKTLGLVGETGAGKTTTALSILRLLPETTGRIKGGEICFEGEDLLHVDEEQMRVVRGNRISMVFQDPMSSLNPVYTVGDQIGEAIRLHRPELSNDAVEQRIDEILQLVGIMPSRKHEYPHQFSGGMKQRVVIAMALCCEPELLIADEPTTALDVTIQAQVLAMIAELRSRLGTSMLMITHDLGIVARTCDDVCVMYAGKIVEAGTVEDIFLAPSHHPYTEGLFGSIPNLTTKARRLKPILGLMPDPTNLPKGCEFAPRCEKCMEICRMEKPKICGEGSHKLYCHLFDPDRQKTGVGGNTNG
;
A
#
# COMPACT_ATOMS: atom_id res chain seq x y z
N MET A 1 5.43 32.74 -0.25
CA MET A 1 4.20 31.99 -0.01
C MET A 1 4.36 30.71 -0.81
N GLU A 2 4.88 29.66 -0.18
CA GLU A 2 4.92 28.32 -0.76
C GLU A 2 3.47 27.89 -0.95
N ASN A 3 3.13 27.56 -2.18
CA ASN A 3 1.84 26.94 -2.52
C ASN A 3 1.86 25.57 -1.78
N GLU A 4 1.15 25.48 -0.67
CA GLU A 4 0.83 24.17 -0.06
C GLU A 4 0.08 23.38 -1.15
N LYS A 5 0.81 22.47 -1.82
CA LYS A 5 0.21 21.56 -2.78
C LYS A 5 -0.71 20.65 -1.97
N SER A 6 -2.02 20.79 -2.14
CA SER A 6 -2.98 19.87 -1.54
C SER A 6 -2.62 18.43 -1.93
N PRO A 7 -2.67 17.48 -0.98
CA PRO A 7 -2.39 16.09 -1.28
C PRO A 7 -3.39 15.55 -2.31
N ILE A 8 -2.94 14.57 -3.11
CA ILE A 8 -3.85 13.89 -4.05
C ILE A 8 -4.80 12.94 -3.31
N LEU A 9 -4.29 12.29 -2.26
CA LEU A 9 -5.07 11.43 -1.37
C LEU A 9 -4.75 11.79 0.08
N GLU A 10 -5.78 11.97 0.88
CA GLU A 10 -5.68 12.18 2.32
C GLU A 10 -6.63 11.22 3.04
N ILE A 11 -6.12 10.44 3.98
CA ILE A 11 -6.89 9.55 4.84
C ILE A 11 -6.79 10.07 6.27
N LYS A 12 -7.95 10.23 6.95
CA LYS A 12 -8.03 10.67 8.34
C LYS A 12 -8.82 9.68 9.18
N ASP A 13 -8.21 9.19 10.26
CA ASP A 13 -8.81 8.29 11.26
C ASP A 13 -9.65 7.14 10.68
N LEU A 14 -9.22 6.57 9.55
CA LEU A 14 -9.95 5.51 8.86
C LEU A 14 -10.07 4.27 9.75
N ARG A 15 -11.31 3.80 9.95
CA ARG A 15 -11.66 2.60 10.71
C ARG A 15 -12.48 1.65 9.87
N VAL A 16 -12.04 0.40 9.79
CA VAL A 16 -12.69 -0.64 8.99
C VAL A 16 -12.78 -1.94 9.77
N THR A 17 -13.96 -2.54 9.76
CA THR A 17 -14.23 -3.85 10.34
C THR A 17 -14.75 -4.81 9.27
N TYR A 18 -14.52 -6.10 9.51
CA TYR A 18 -15.28 -7.15 8.85
C TYR A 18 -16.19 -7.81 9.90
N GLU A 19 -17.48 -7.78 9.64
CA GLU A 19 -18.52 -8.24 10.58
C GLU A 19 -19.20 -9.48 10.02
N THR A 20 -19.17 -10.54 10.79
CA THR A 20 -19.93 -11.77 10.55
C THR A 20 -20.92 -11.99 11.69
N ASP A 21 -21.79 -12.98 11.57
CA ASP A 21 -22.73 -13.34 12.65
C ASP A 21 -22.03 -13.84 13.92
N ILE A 22 -20.74 -14.21 13.82
CA ILE A 22 -19.99 -14.86 14.90
C ILE A 22 -18.98 -13.90 15.51
N GLU A 23 -18.34 -13.05 14.71
CA GLU A 23 -17.21 -12.22 15.13
C GLU A 23 -17.09 -10.91 14.38
N VAL A 24 -16.39 -9.94 14.98
CA VAL A 24 -16.00 -8.67 14.39
C VAL A 24 -14.49 -8.60 14.33
N VAL A 25 -13.94 -8.48 13.12
CA VAL A 25 -12.52 -8.34 12.86
C VAL A 25 -12.18 -6.86 12.70
N GLU A 26 -11.38 -6.31 13.59
CA GLU A 26 -10.88 -4.93 13.52
C GLU A 26 -9.68 -4.84 12.57
N ALA A 27 -9.95 -4.63 11.27
CA ALA A 27 -8.92 -4.69 10.23
C ALA A 27 -8.12 -3.39 10.07
N VAL A 28 -8.76 -2.22 10.28
CA VAL A 28 -8.11 -0.89 10.24
C VAL A 28 -8.64 -0.06 11.41
N ASN A 29 -7.73 0.51 12.21
CA ASN A 29 -8.02 1.00 13.55
C ASN A 29 -7.67 2.48 13.76
N GLY A 30 -8.09 3.35 12.83
CA GLY A 30 -7.85 4.79 12.89
C GLY A 30 -6.47 5.15 12.36
N ILE A 31 -6.24 4.86 11.09
CA ILE A 31 -5.02 5.27 10.39
C ILE A 31 -5.22 6.63 9.71
N SER A 32 -4.13 7.39 9.64
CA SER A 32 -4.09 8.68 8.94
C SER A 32 -2.78 8.80 8.18
N PHE A 33 -2.86 9.14 6.91
CA PHE A 33 -1.70 9.44 6.05
C PHE A 33 -2.15 10.25 4.84
N GLN A 34 -1.19 10.79 4.10
CA GLN A 34 -1.45 11.53 2.87
C GLN A 34 -0.45 11.15 1.79
N ILE A 35 -0.85 11.33 0.52
CA ILE A 35 0.01 11.16 -0.65
C ILE A 35 0.02 12.49 -1.40
N GLU A 36 1.19 13.05 -1.63
CA GLU A 36 1.35 14.25 -2.45
C GLU A 36 1.29 13.91 -3.94
N LYS A 37 0.87 14.87 -4.78
CA LYS A 37 0.85 14.69 -6.24
C LYS A 37 2.23 14.30 -6.77
N GLY A 38 2.25 13.24 -7.58
CA GLY A 38 3.46 12.71 -8.22
C GLY A 38 4.39 11.93 -7.29
N LYS A 39 4.07 11.78 -5.99
CA LYS A 39 4.85 10.98 -5.05
C LYS A 39 4.35 9.54 -4.93
N THR A 40 5.23 8.68 -4.41
CA THR A 40 4.92 7.31 -4.02
C THR A 40 4.97 7.16 -2.51
N LEU A 41 3.86 6.72 -1.92
CA LEU A 41 3.80 6.28 -0.52
C LEU A 41 3.89 4.75 -0.46
N GLY A 42 4.85 4.23 0.30
CA GLY A 42 4.94 2.82 0.67
C GLY A 42 4.11 2.51 1.91
N LEU A 43 3.15 1.59 1.81
CA LEU A 43 2.42 1.04 2.96
C LEU A 43 2.94 -0.37 3.25
N VAL A 44 3.72 -0.51 4.33
CA VAL A 44 4.51 -1.71 4.62
C VAL A 44 4.01 -2.40 5.88
N GLY A 45 4.08 -3.72 5.92
CA GLY A 45 3.75 -4.51 7.11
C GLY A 45 3.53 -5.98 6.78
N GLU A 46 3.42 -6.81 7.81
CA GLU A 46 3.13 -8.25 7.67
C GLU A 46 1.76 -8.50 7.00
N THR A 47 1.56 -9.72 6.49
CA THR A 47 0.25 -10.17 5.99
C THR A 47 -0.78 -10.07 7.13
N GLY A 48 -1.97 -9.54 6.82
CA GLY A 48 -3.00 -9.30 7.84
C GLY A 48 -2.88 -7.97 8.58
N ALA A 49 -1.88 -7.12 8.29
CA ALA A 49 -1.75 -5.81 8.94
C ALA A 49 -2.85 -4.78 8.56
N GLY A 50 -3.69 -5.06 7.56
CA GLY A 50 -4.78 -4.17 7.11
C GLY A 50 -4.48 -3.39 5.82
N LYS A 51 -3.35 -3.64 5.16
CA LYS A 51 -2.89 -2.90 3.96
C LYS A 51 -3.88 -2.98 2.79
N THR A 52 -4.23 -4.19 2.35
CA THR A 52 -5.20 -4.44 1.28
C THR A 52 -6.58 -3.91 1.65
N THR A 53 -7.00 -4.05 2.93
CA THR A 53 -8.26 -3.48 3.42
C THR A 53 -8.29 -1.96 3.26
N THR A 54 -7.17 -1.28 3.54
CA THR A 54 -7.03 0.17 3.32
C THR A 54 -7.20 0.51 1.84
N ALA A 55 -6.54 -0.23 0.92
CA ALA A 55 -6.67 -0.02 -0.52
C ALA A 55 -8.11 -0.22 -1.02
N LEU A 56 -8.76 -1.31 -0.60
CA LEU A 56 -10.16 -1.59 -0.95
C LEU A 56 -11.11 -0.52 -0.40
N SER A 57 -10.82 0.05 0.76
CA SER A 57 -11.63 1.13 1.35
C SER A 57 -11.57 2.42 0.52
N ILE A 58 -10.40 2.77 -0.03
CA ILE A 58 -10.24 3.94 -0.91
C ILE A 58 -11.16 3.82 -2.13
N LEU A 59 -11.26 2.62 -2.70
CA LEU A 59 -12.09 2.35 -3.87
C LEU A 59 -13.52 1.91 -3.52
N ARG A 60 -13.88 1.82 -2.23
CA ARG A 60 -15.17 1.29 -1.76
C ARG A 60 -15.47 -0.10 -2.35
N LEU A 61 -14.45 -0.97 -2.38
CA LEU A 61 -14.53 -2.34 -2.89
C LEU A 61 -14.48 -3.38 -1.76
N LEU A 62 -14.77 -2.98 -0.53
CA LEU A 62 -14.95 -3.93 0.58
C LEU A 62 -16.13 -4.87 0.28
N PRO A 63 -16.07 -6.15 0.71
CA PRO A 63 -17.19 -7.07 0.56
C PRO A 63 -18.48 -6.51 1.20
N GLU A 64 -19.54 -6.36 0.42
CA GLU A 64 -20.80 -5.72 0.86
C GLU A 64 -21.43 -6.43 2.06
N THR A 65 -21.28 -7.74 2.16
CA THR A 65 -21.88 -8.55 3.23
C THR A 65 -21.20 -8.35 4.57
N THR A 66 -19.86 -8.19 4.60
CA THR A 66 -19.08 -8.20 5.83
C THR A 66 -18.28 -6.92 6.07
N GLY A 67 -17.81 -6.24 5.02
CA GLY A 67 -16.96 -5.04 5.15
C GLY A 67 -17.74 -3.80 5.60
N ARG A 68 -17.25 -3.11 6.62
CA ARG A 68 -17.87 -1.88 7.14
C ARG A 68 -16.80 -0.82 7.41
N ILE A 69 -16.97 0.35 6.80
CA ILE A 69 -16.22 1.55 7.19
C ILE A 69 -16.96 2.15 8.39
N LYS A 70 -16.30 2.17 9.54
CA LYS A 70 -16.87 2.61 10.81
C LYS A 70 -16.66 4.10 11.09
N GLY A 71 -15.74 4.73 10.38
CA GLY A 71 -15.45 6.16 10.54
C GLY A 71 -14.19 6.57 9.79
N GLY A 72 -13.91 7.85 9.85
CA GLY A 72 -12.81 8.49 9.15
C GLY A 72 -13.23 9.15 7.85
N GLU A 73 -12.26 9.74 7.15
CA GLU A 73 -12.42 10.41 5.87
C GLU A 73 -11.43 9.86 4.87
N ILE A 74 -11.83 9.79 3.60
CA ILE A 74 -10.97 9.44 2.45
C ILE A 74 -11.15 10.54 1.41
N CYS A 75 -10.28 11.54 1.43
CA CYS A 75 -10.34 12.68 0.51
C CYS A 75 -9.40 12.46 -0.67
N PHE A 76 -9.93 12.45 -1.88
CA PHE A 76 -9.19 12.41 -3.13
C PHE A 76 -9.36 13.75 -3.84
N GLU A 77 -8.25 14.49 -4.04
CA GLU A 77 -8.24 15.88 -4.53
C GLU A 77 -9.23 16.81 -3.79
N GLY A 78 -9.40 16.59 -2.50
CA GLY A 78 -10.28 17.38 -1.63
C GLY A 78 -11.74 16.93 -1.61
N GLU A 79 -12.13 15.92 -2.40
CA GLU A 79 -13.46 15.33 -2.41
C GLU A 79 -13.49 14.07 -1.53
N ASP A 80 -14.41 13.99 -0.57
CA ASP A 80 -14.53 12.81 0.31
C ASP A 80 -15.24 11.66 -0.41
N LEU A 81 -14.48 10.65 -0.79
CA LEU A 81 -14.97 9.47 -1.51
C LEU A 81 -15.98 8.63 -0.73
N LEU A 82 -16.10 8.79 0.58
CA LEU A 82 -17.09 8.07 1.37
C LEU A 82 -18.50 8.63 1.20
N HIS A 83 -18.62 9.90 0.77
CA HIS A 83 -19.88 10.62 0.65
C HIS A 83 -20.34 10.85 -0.81
N VAL A 84 -19.49 10.57 -1.80
CA VAL A 84 -19.90 10.64 -3.22
C VAL A 84 -20.85 9.49 -3.55
N ASP A 85 -21.74 9.71 -4.52
CA ASP A 85 -22.65 8.68 -4.98
C ASP A 85 -21.94 7.58 -5.80
N GLU A 86 -22.64 6.50 -6.12
CA GLU A 86 -22.05 5.36 -6.81
C GLU A 86 -21.76 5.67 -8.29
N GLU A 87 -22.47 6.60 -8.91
CA GLU A 87 -22.20 7.02 -10.27
C GLU A 87 -20.89 7.81 -10.35
N GLN A 88 -20.65 8.71 -9.40
CA GLN A 88 -19.38 9.41 -9.25
C GLN A 88 -18.23 8.43 -8.95
N MET A 89 -18.44 7.42 -8.07
CA MET A 89 -17.43 6.39 -7.79
C MET A 89 -17.08 5.56 -9.04
N ARG A 90 -18.01 5.29 -9.93
CA ARG A 90 -17.74 4.61 -11.22
C ARG A 90 -16.79 5.42 -12.10
N VAL A 91 -16.91 6.75 -12.08
CA VAL A 91 -15.98 7.63 -12.79
C VAL A 91 -14.61 7.65 -12.14
N VAL A 92 -14.53 7.52 -10.82
CA VAL A 92 -13.26 7.47 -10.09
C VAL A 92 -12.53 6.15 -10.32
N ARG A 93 -13.24 5.01 -10.16
CA ARG A 93 -12.65 3.67 -10.31
C ARG A 93 -12.19 3.41 -11.74
N GLY A 94 -10.93 3.04 -11.92
CA GLY A 94 -10.31 2.70 -13.21
C GLY A 94 -9.94 3.89 -14.09
N ASN A 95 -10.53 5.07 -13.89
CA ASN A 95 -10.20 6.28 -14.64
C ASN A 95 -9.26 7.20 -13.86
N ARG A 96 -9.67 7.65 -12.66
CA ARG A 96 -8.86 8.56 -11.83
C ARG A 96 -8.00 7.81 -10.81
N ILE A 97 -8.53 6.74 -10.22
CA ILE A 97 -7.83 5.84 -9.32
C ILE A 97 -7.90 4.44 -9.89
N SER A 98 -6.75 3.85 -10.23
CA SER A 98 -6.65 2.47 -10.68
C SER A 98 -5.94 1.60 -9.64
N MET A 99 -6.22 0.29 -9.66
CA MET A 99 -5.60 -0.67 -8.76
C MET A 99 -5.06 -1.88 -9.50
N VAL A 100 -3.83 -2.25 -9.17
CA VAL A 100 -3.24 -3.56 -9.50
C VAL A 100 -3.38 -4.44 -8.27
N PHE A 101 -4.14 -5.52 -8.40
CA PHE A 101 -4.40 -6.49 -7.32
C PHE A 101 -3.25 -7.48 -7.17
N GLN A 102 -3.16 -8.12 -6.01
CA GLN A 102 -2.09 -9.01 -5.61
C GLN A 102 -1.88 -10.21 -6.55
N ASP A 103 -2.92 -10.75 -7.16
CA ASP A 103 -2.84 -11.92 -8.05
C ASP A 103 -3.16 -11.57 -9.50
N PRO A 104 -2.14 -11.48 -10.39
CA PRO A 104 -2.35 -11.21 -11.81
C PRO A 104 -3.04 -12.36 -12.55
N MET A 105 -2.99 -13.58 -11.99
CA MET A 105 -3.56 -14.76 -12.64
C MET A 105 -5.08 -14.76 -12.59
N SER A 106 -5.65 -14.27 -11.49
CA SER A 106 -7.09 -14.12 -11.30
C SER A 106 -7.66 -12.83 -11.92
N SER A 107 -6.78 -11.85 -12.23
CA SER A 107 -7.18 -10.55 -12.77
C SER A 107 -7.49 -10.57 -14.28
N LEU A 108 -7.00 -11.57 -15.02
CA LEU A 108 -7.22 -11.69 -16.47
C LEU A 108 -8.28 -12.74 -16.78
N ASN A 109 -9.28 -12.36 -17.56
CA ASN A 109 -10.28 -13.31 -18.05
C ASN A 109 -9.66 -14.19 -19.15
N PRO A 110 -9.62 -15.54 -18.98
CA PRO A 110 -8.92 -16.43 -19.91
C PRO A 110 -9.60 -16.58 -21.26
N VAL A 111 -10.87 -16.19 -21.42
CA VAL A 111 -11.64 -16.36 -22.65
C VAL A 111 -11.68 -15.12 -23.55
N TYR A 112 -11.09 -14.00 -23.11
CA TYR A 112 -10.91 -12.79 -23.91
C TYR A 112 -9.44 -12.58 -24.25
N THR A 113 -9.19 -11.96 -25.41
CA THR A 113 -7.82 -11.57 -25.76
C THR A 113 -7.31 -10.46 -24.87
N VAL A 114 -6.00 -10.29 -24.82
CA VAL A 114 -5.38 -9.21 -24.04
C VAL A 114 -5.84 -7.83 -24.55
N GLY A 115 -5.92 -7.66 -25.87
CA GLY A 115 -6.39 -6.41 -26.49
C GLY A 115 -7.85 -6.11 -26.14
N ASP A 116 -8.73 -7.12 -26.14
CA ASP A 116 -10.14 -6.94 -25.79
C ASP A 116 -10.29 -6.41 -24.36
N GLN A 117 -9.53 -6.97 -23.41
CA GLN A 117 -9.60 -6.59 -21.99
C GLN A 117 -9.06 -5.17 -21.76
N ILE A 118 -7.95 -4.78 -22.39
CA ILE A 118 -7.45 -3.41 -22.34
C ILE A 118 -8.44 -2.47 -23.02
N GLY A 119 -8.97 -2.85 -24.17
CA GLY A 119 -9.93 -2.05 -24.94
C GLY A 119 -11.26 -1.87 -24.21
N GLU A 120 -11.72 -2.85 -23.43
CA GLU A 120 -12.91 -2.73 -22.58
C GLU A 120 -12.72 -1.61 -21.55
N ALA A 121 -11.61 -1.59 -20.82
CA ALA A 121 -11.30 -0.54 -19.86
C ALA A 121 -11.26 0.85 -20.51
N ILE A 122 -10.65 0.98 -21.70
CA ILE A 122 -10.60 2.25 -22.42
C ILE A 122 -12.01 2.69 -22.84
N ARG A 123 -12.80 1.81 -23.47
CA ARG A 123 -14.17 2.15 -23.95
C ARG A 123 -15.10 2.54 -22.82
N LEU A 124 -14.95 1.90 -21.65
CA LEU A 124 -15.74 2.21 -20.47
C LEU A 124 -15.53 3.64 -19.97
N HIS A 125 -14.29 4.12 -20.00
CA HIS A 125 -13.90 5.39 -19.40
C HIS A 125 -13.67 6.51 -20.43
N ARG A 126 -13.56 6.16 -21.72
CA ARG A 126 -13.34 7.08 -22.85
C ARG A 126 -14.32 6.78 -23.99
N PRO A 127 -15.65 6.87 -23.72
CA PRO A 127 -16.68 6.53 -24.73
C PRO A 127 -16.65 7.45 -25.96
N GLU A 128 -15.99 8.59 -25.88
CA GLU A 128 -15.81 9.55 -26.99
C GLU A 128 -14.78 9.07 -28.04
N LEU A 129 -13.93 8.10 -27.71
CA LEU A 129 -12.89 7.64 -28.64
C LEU A 129 -13.47 6.75 -29.76
N SER A 130 -13.00 6.96 -30.98
CA SER A 130 -13.30 6.06 -32.10
C SER A 130 -12.64 4.70 -31.89
N ASN A 131 -13.15 3.67 -32.58
CA ASN A 131 -12.53 2.33 -32.51
C ASN A 131 -11.06 2.34 -32.92
N ASP A 132 -10.69 3.11 -33.93
CA ASP A 132 -9.30 3.24 -34.39
C ASP A 132 -8.42 3.90 -33.32
N ALA A 133 -8.93 4.89 -32.61
CA ALA A 133 -8.21 5.55 -31.50
C ALA A 133 -8.04 4.60 -30.30
N VAL A 134 -9.05 3.76 -30.00
CA VAL A 134 -8.93 2.70 -28.97
C VAL A 134 -7.88 1.70 -29.35
N GLU A 135 -7.86 1.20 -30.61
CA GLU A 135 -6.86 0.26 -31.11
C GLU A 135 -5.45 0.83 -31.04
N GLN A 136 -5.28 2.09 -31.43
CA GLN A 136 -4.00 2.80 -31.32
C GLN A 136 -3.56 2.88 -29.84
N ARG A 137 -4.47 3.22 -28.93
CA ARG A 137 -4.17 3.31 -27.51
C ARG A 137 -3.78 1.95 -26.90
N ILE A 138 -4.42 0.86 -27.33
CA ILE A 138 -4.03 -0.52 -26.94
C ILE A 138 -2.57 -0.79 -27.39
N ASP A 139 -2.24 -0.45 -28.63
CA ASP A 139 -0.90 -0.67 -29.17
C ASP A 139 0.16 0.14 -28.42
N GLU A 140 -0.13 1.41 -28.09
CA GLU A 140 0.74 2.29 -27.32
C GLU A 140 1.01 1.74 -25.90
N ILE A 141 -0.04 1.37 -25.17
CA ILE A 141 0.13 0.88 -23.79
C ILE A 141 0.84 -0.47 -23.73
N LEU A 142 0.57 -1.38 -24.67
CA LEU A 142 1.30 -2.65 -24.78
C LEU A 142 2.78 -2.41 -25.06
N GLN A 143 3.12 -1.48 -25.95
CA GLN A 143 4.51 -1.12 -26.22
C GLN A 143 5.18 -0.50 -24.98
N LEU A 144 4.48 0.35 -24.22
CA LEU A 144 4.98 0.95 -22.99
C LEU A 144 5.31 -0.08 -21.91
N VAL A 145 4.53 -1.18 -21.82
CA VAL A 145 4.84 -2.27 -20.88
C VAL A 145 5.79 -3.31 -21.46
N GLY A 146 6.35 -3.06 -22.67
CA GLY A 146 7.33 -3.94 -23.32
C GLY A 146 6.73 -5.23 -23.91
N ILE A 147 5.47 -5.18 -24.35
CA ILE A 147 4.77 -6.24 -25.07
C ILE A 147 4.59 -5.77 -26.53
N MET A 148 4.93 -6.63 -27.51
CA MET A 148 4.71 -6.31 -28.90
C MET A 148 3.21 -6.12 -29.21
N PRO A 149 2.77 -5.02 -29.85
CA PRO A 149 1.35 -4.76 -30.15
C PRO A 149 0.66 -5.89 -30.93
N SER A 150 1.39 -6.61 -31.80
CA SER A 150 0.84 -7.75 -32.54
C SER A 150 0.30 -8.87 -31.64
N ARG A 151 0.73 -8.93 -30.37
CA ARG A 151 0.28 -9.93 -29.41
C ARG A 151 -1.04 -9.59 -28.73
N LYS A 152 -1.66 -8.43 -29.03
CA LYS A 152 -2.97 -8.05 -28.48
C LYS A 152 -4.09 -9.07 -28.78
N HIS A 153 -3.95 -9.84 -29.86
CA HIS A 153 -4.92 -10.87 -30.26
C HIS A 153 -4.70 -12.22 -29.56
N GLU A 154 -3.66 -12.33 -28.71
CA GLU A 154 -3.38 -13.54 -27.95
C GLU A 154 -4.18 -13.57 -26.64
N TYR A 155 -4.39 -14.78 -26.12
CA TYR A 155 -5.09 -15.04 -24.87
C TYR A 155 -4.13 -15.08 -23.68
N PRO A 156 -4.61 -14.82 -22.44
CA PRO A 156 -3.77 -14.83 -21.25
C PRO A 156 -2.94 -16.10 -21.04
N HIS A 157 -3.43 -17.28 -21.44
CA HIS A 157 -2.70 -18.53 -21.29
C HIS A 157 -1.44 -18.63 -22.17
N GLN A 158 -1.32 -17.79 -23.20
CA GLN A 158 -0.16 -17.71 -24.09
C GLN A 158 0.97 -16.82 -23.55
N PHE A 159 0.75 -16.18 -22.38
CA PHE A 159 1.70 -15.28 -21.72
C PHE A 159 2.34 -15.93 -20.50
N SER A 160 3.63 -15.64 -20.26
CA SER A 160 4.29 -15.99 -19.00
C SER A 160 3.72 -15.17 -17.83
N GLY A 161 3.99 -15.59 -16.59
CA GLY A 161 3.53 -14.86 -15.39
C GLY A 161 3.93 -13.38 -15.40
N GLY A 162 5.21 -13.08 -15.68
CA GLY A 162 5.68 -11.69 -15.78
C GLY A 162 5.03 -10.91 -16.94
N MET A 163 4.68 -11.56 -18.05
CA MET A 163 3.95 -10.89 -19.13
C MET A 163 2.49 -10.63 -18.75
N LYS A 164 1.82 -11.55 -18.08
CA LYS A 164 0.47 -11.33 -17.53
C LYS A 164 0.46 -10.15 -16.56
N GLN A 165 1.46 -10.05 -15.70
CA GLN A 165 1.61 -8.90 -14.80
C GLN A 165 1.74 -7.59 -15.57
N ARG A 166 2.55 -7.55 -16.64
CA ARG A 166 2.67 -6.38 -17.52
C ARG A 166 1.34 -6.00 -18.17
N VAL A 167 0.53 -6.99 -18.58
CA VAL A 167 -0.82 -6.76 -19.12
C VAL A 167 -1.75 -6.15 -18.07
N VAL A 168 -1.76 -6.68 -16.85
CA VAL A 168 -2.57 -6.13 -15.74
C VAL A 168 -2.17 -4.68 -15.43
N ILE A 169 -0.87 -4.37 -15.44
CA ILE A 169 -0.37 -3.01 -15.29
C ILE A 169 -0.80 -2.12 -16.47
N ALA A 170 -0.75 -2.65 -17.72
CA ALA A 170 -1.25 -1.94 -18.90
C ALA A 170 -2.74 -1.58 -18.75
N MET A 171 -3.58 -2.54 -18.29
CA MET A 171 -5.00 -2.29 -18.01
C MET A 171 -5.19 -1.22 -16.94
N ALA A 172 -4.40 -1.25 -15.87
CA ALA A 172 -4.51 -0.26 -14.80
C ALA A 172 -4.09 1.16 -15.25
N LEU A 173 -3.18 1.28 -16.22
CA LEU A 173 -2.62 2.57 -16.66
C LEU A 173 -3.20 3.06 -17.99
N CYS A 174 -4.04 2.29 -18.70
CA CYS A 174 -4.53 2.64 -20.04
C CYS A 174 -5.36 3.94 -20.07
N CYS A 175 -5.99 4.29 -18.96
CA CYS A 175 -6.77 5.52 -18.79
C CYS A 175 -5.98 6.67 -18.16
N GLU A 176 -4.66 6.52 -17.94
CA GLU A 176 -3.76 7.52 -17.33
C GLU A 176 -4.25 8.02 -15.97
N PRO A 177 -4.39 7.14 -14.97
CA PRO A 177 -4.94 7.50 -13.67
C PRO A 177 -4.04 8.50 -12.92
N GLU A 178 -4.64 9.34 -12.10
CA GLU A 178 -3.94 10.29 -11.24
C GLU A 178 -3.30 9.59 -10.04
N LEU A 179 -3.92 8.47 -9.57
CA LEU A 179 -3.42 7.63 -8.49
C LEU A 179 -3.45 6.15 -8.90
N LEU A 180 -2.31 5.48 -8.77
CA LEU A 180 -2.19 4.03 -8.92
C LEU A 180 -2.04 3.39 -7.52
N ILE A 181 -2.90 2.46 -7.18
CA ILE A 181 -2.76 1.58 -6.01
C ILE A 181 -2.16 0.27 -6.50
N ALA A 182 -0.95 -0.06 -6.04
CA ALA A 182 -0.25 -1.29 -6.41
C ALA A 182 -0.16 -2.20 -5.18
N ASP A 183 -1.06 -3.19 -5.10
CA ASP A 183 -1.11 -4.13 -3.97
C ASP A 183 -0.27 -5.36 -4.29
N GLU A 184 0.92 -5.42 -3.71
CA GLU A 184 1.92 -6.47 -3.91
C GLU A 184 2.15 -6.82 -5.40
N PRO A 185 2.46 -5.84 -6.27
CA PRO A 185 2.39 -6.00 -7.73
C PRO A 185 3.42 -6.97 -8.30
N THR A 186 4.28 -7.53 -7.48
CA THR A 186 5.35 -8.45 -7.90
C THR A 186 5.35 -9.77 -7.15
N THR A 187 4.34 -10.04 -6.34
CA THR A 187 4.16 -11.33 -5.66
C THR A 187 4.06 -12.45 -6.70
N ALA A 188 4.68 -13.59 -6.41
CA ALA A 188 4.78 -14.76 -7.29
C ALA A 188 5.63 -14.59 -8.57
N LEU A 189 6.44 -13.52 -8.68
CA LEU A 189 7.44 -13.37 -9.74
C LEU A 189 8.85 -13.72 -9.23
N ASP A 190 9.70 -14.22 -10.13
CA ASP A 190 11.12 -14.34 -9.79
C ASP A 190 11.79 -12.97 -9.62
N VAL A 191 12.90 -12.94 -8.88
CA VAL A 191 13.59 -11.68 -8.48
C VAL A 191 13.99 -10.82 -9.69
N THR A 192 14.36 -11.44 -10.80
CA THR A 192 14.77 -10.72 -12.01
C THR A 192 13.59 -10.04 -12.68
N ILE A 193 12.49 -10.76 -12.84
CA ILE A 193 11.25 -10.23 -13.43
C ILE A 193 10.63 -9.18 -12.49
N GLN A 194 10.66 -9.40 -11.18
CA GLN A 194 10.23 -8.42 -10.18
C GLN A 194 10.95 -7.08 -10.36
N ALA A 195 12.27 -7.08 -10.47
CA ALA A 195 13.05 -5.85 -10.67
C ALA A 195 12.67 -5.13 -11.98
N GLN A 196 12.43 -5.89 -13.07
CA GLN A 196 12.02 -5.33 -14.37
C GLN A 196 10.62 -4.70 -14.30
N VAL A 197 9.66 -5.36 -13.64
CA VAL A 197 8.28 -4.87 -13.48
C VAL A 197 8.26 -3.59 -12.64
N LEU A 198 9.02 -3.55 -11.54
CA LEU A 198 9.11 -2.35 -10.69
C LEU A 198 9.76 -1.17 -11.43
N ALA A 199 10.83 -1.41 -12.17
CA ALA A 199 11.46 -0.38 -13.00
C ALA A 199 10.51 0.18 -14.06
N MET A 200 9.73 -0.69 -14.70
CA MET A 200 8.70 -0.31 -15.67
C MET A 200 7.59 0.52 -15.01
N ILE A 201 7.07 0.13 -13.84
CA ILE A 201 6.06 0.90 -13.11
C ILE A 201 6.61 2.30 -12.78
N ALA A 202 7.84 2.39 -12.28
CA ALA A 202 8.47 3.66 -11.94
C ALA A 202 8.63 4.58 -13.17
N GLU A 203 9.04 4.02 -14.31
CA GLU A 203 9.16 4.76 -15.57
C GLU A 203 7.80 5.26 -16.06
N LEU A 204 6.78 4.38 -16.09
CA LEU A 204 5.43 4.74 -16.53
C LEU A 204 4.81 5.80 -15.64
N ARG A 205 4.92 5.65 -14.30
CA ARG A 205 4.47 6.63 -13.33
C ARG A 205 5.10 8.01 -13.59
N SER A 206 6.42 8.03 -13.81
CA SER A 206 7.15 9.29 -14.07
C SER A 206 6.70 9.95 -15.38
N ARG A 207 6.47 9.17 -16.43
CA ARG A 207 5.99 9.69 -17.73
C ARG A 207 4.56 10.23 -17.67
N LEU A 208 3.68 9.57 -16.92
CA LEU A 208 2.26 9.91 -16.81
C LEU A 208 1.97 10.93 -15.69
N GLY A 209 2.95 11.21 -14.81
CA GLY A 209 2.74 12.06 -13.64
C GLY A 209 1.83 11.44 -12.57
N THR A 210 1.64 10.11 -12.61
CA THR A 210 0.76 9.37 -11.71
C THR A 210 1.39 9.27 -10.31
N SER A 211 0.60 9.55 -9.26
CA SER A 211 0.96 9.27 -7.88
C SER A 211 0.77 7.79 -7.55
N MET A 212 1.39 7.25 -6.51
CA MET A 212 1.27 5.83 -6.22
C MET A 212 1.15 5.52 -4.74
N LEU A 213 0.24 4.59 -4.40
CA LEU A 213 0.24 3.86 -3.14
C LEU A 213 0.81 2.47 -3.41
N MET A 214 2.03 2.22 -2.96
CA MET A 214 2.71 0.94 -3.07
C MET A 214 2.50 0.13 -1.80
N ILE A 215 1.77 -0.97 -1.88
CA ILE A 215 1.58 -1.92 -0.78
C ILE A 215 2.53 -3.09 -0.97
N THR A 216 3.37 -3.35 0.02
CA THR A 216 4.33 -4.46 -0.02
C THR A 216 4.78 -4.86 1.39
N HIS A 217 5.31 -6.06 1.52
CA HIS A 217 6.04 -6.50 2.72
C HIS A 217 7.57 -6.41 2.53
N ASP A 218 8.04 -6.03 1.34
CA ASP A 218 9.47 -5.96 1.00
C ASP A 218 10.00 -4.54 1.14
N LEU A 219 10.76 -4.31 2.23
CA LEU A 219 11.42 -3.03 2.49
C LEU A 219 12.49 -2.65 1.44
N GLY A 220 13.08 -3.63 0.75
CA GLY A 220 14.03 -3.38 -0.33
C GLY A 220 13.37 -2.73 -1.55
N ILE A 221 12.13 -3.10 -1.85
CA ILE A 221 11.30 -2.44 -2.87
C ILE A 221 11.02 -1.00 -2.45
N VAL A 222 10.57 -0.81 -1.20
CA VAL A 222 10.22 0.50 -0.66
C VAL A 222 11.39 1.48 -0.72
N ALA A 223 12.57 1.05 -0.28
CA ALA A 223 13.79 1.88 -0.32
C ALA A 223 14.16 2.40 -1.72
N ARG A 224 13.71 1.71 -2.78
CA ARG A 224 14.07 2.02 -4.17
C ARG A 224 12.98 2.77 -4.94
N THR A 225 11.72 2.66 -4.50
CA THR A 225 10.56 3.09 -5.29
C THR A 225 9.68 4.12 -4.60
N CYS A 226 9.78 4.28 -3.28
CA CYS A 226 8.93 5.17 -2.50
C CYS A 226 9.63 6.46 -2.13
N ASP A 227 8.86 7.52 -1.95
CA ASP A 227 9.29 8.80 -1.40
C ASP A 227 9.01 8.87 0.11
N ASP A 228 7.82 8.42 0.51
CA ASP A 228 7.36 8.39 1.89
C ASP A 228 6.93 6.96 2.27
N VAL A 229 6.95 6.64 3.56
CA VAL A 229 6.65 5.29 4.05
C VAL A 229 5.76 5.33 5.28
N CYS A 230 4.75 4.46 5.31
CA CYS A 230 3.97 4.14 6.50
C CYS A 230 4.15 2.67 6.85
N VAL A 231 4.62 2.38 8.05
CA VAL A 231 4.75 1.02 8.58
C VAL A 231 3.48 0.67 9.35
N MET A 232 2.78 -0.37 8.91
CA MET A 232 1.48 -0.78 9.43
C MET A 232 1.58 -2.11 10.18
N TYR A 233 0.99 -2.17 11.38
CA TYR A 233 0.91 -3.36 12.21
C TYR A 233 -0.47 -3.47 12.85
N ALA A 234 -1.15 -4.61 12.71
CA ALA A 234 -2.46 -4.92 13.33
C ALA A 234 -3.48 -3.76 13.20
N GLY A 235 -3.65 -3.23 11.99
CA GLY A 235 -4.60 -2.16 11.70
C GLY A 235 -4.14 -0.76 12.08
N LYS A 236 -2.91 -0.55 12.55
CA LYS A 236 -2.36 0.75 12.98
C LYS A 236 -1.10 1.11 12.20
N ILE A 237 -0.91 2.41 11.92
CA ILE A 237 0.40 2.92 11.54
C ILE A 237 1.23 3.04 12.83
N VAL A 238 2.37 2.39 12.88
CA VAL A 238 3.29 2.39 14.03
C VAL A 238 4.48 3.30 13.82
N GLU A 239 4.84 3.56 12.57
CA GLU A 239 5.90 4.48 12.19
C GLU A 239 5.59 5.06 10.80
N ALA A 240 5.91 6.34 10.57
CA ALA A 240 5.77 7.00 9.28
C ALA A 240 6.84 8.08 9.11
N GLY A 241 7.25 8.31 7.85
CA GLY A 241 8.23 9.33 7.50
C GLY A 241 8.65 9.24 6.04
N THR A 242 9.65 10.02 5.67
CA THR A 242 10.33 9.85 4.37
C THR A 242 11.08 8.52 4.32
N VAL A 243 11.46 8.06 3.13
CA VAL A 243 12.33 6.88 3.00
C VAL A 243 13.63 7.06 3.82
N GLU A 244 14.22 8.25 3.83
CA GLU A 244 15.41 8.54 4.64
C GLU A 244 15.12 8.41 6.13
N ASP A 245 13.99 8.91 6.62
CA ASP A 245 13.57 8.75 8.02
C ASP A 245 13.46 7.27 8.42
N ILE A 246 12.86 6.45 7.55
CA ILE A 246 12.64 5.04 7.86
C ILE A 246 13.91 4.19 7.72
N PHE A 247 14.85 4.55 6.86
CA PHE A 247 16.04 3.72 6.62
C PHE A 247 17.33 4.24 7.29
N LEU A 248 17.41 5.54 7.61
CA LEU A 248 18.63 6.16 8.10
C LEU A 248 18.51 6.78 9.50
N ALA A 249 17.31 6.93 10.06
CA ALA A 249 17.15 7.48 11.41
C ALA A 249 17.81 6.57 12.47
N PRO A 250 18.31 7.16 13.56
CA PRO A 250 18.97 6.40 14.63
C PRO A 250 18.00 5.61 15.51
N SER A 251 16.70 5.86 15.40
CA SER A 251 15.68 5.28 16.27
C SER A 251 14.43 4.91 15.48
N HIS A 252 13.91 3.72 15.71
CA HIS A 252 12.73 3.19 15.05
C HIS A 252 11.75 2.55 16.05
N HIS A 253 10.50 2.40 15.62
CA HIS A 253 9.57 1.55 16.35
C HIS A 253 10.13 0.12 16.44
N PRO A 254 10.05 -0.59 17.59
CA PRO A 254 10.61 -1.93 17.73
C PRO A 254 10.13 -2.95 16.68
N TYR A 255 8.93 -2.77 16.13
CA TYR A 255 8.45 -3.57 15.00
C TYR A 255 9.26 -3.29 13.72
N THR A 256 9.53 -2.03 13.40
CA THR A 256 10.34 -1.62 12.25
C THR A 256 11.77 -2.15 12.38
N GLU A 257 12.36 -2.06 13.59
CA GLU A 257 13.68 -2.69 13.88
C GLU A 257 13.64 -4.20 13.60
N GLY A 258 12.54 -4.87 13.99
CA GLY A 258 12.35 -6.29 13.73
C GLY A 258 12.21 -6.62 12.24
N LEU A 259 11.52 -5.79 11.47
CA LEU A 259 11.43 -5.93 10.01
C LEU A 259 12.82 -5.82 9.36
N PHE A 260 13.65 -4.83 9.76
CA PHE A 260 15.03 -4.72 9.30
C PHE A 260 15.89 -5.93 9.69
N GLY A 261 15.70 -6.46 10.91
CA GLY A 261 16.39 -7.66 11.38
C GLY A 261 16.08 -8.92 10.57
N SER A 262 14.98 -8.93 9.84
CA SER A 262 14.56 -10.02 8.95
C SER A 262 15.12 -9.90 7.52
N ILE A 263 15.79 -8.79 7.16
CA ILE A 263 16.42 -8.59 5.85
C ILE A 263 17.86 -9.11 5.89
N PRO A 264 18.29 -9.91 4.88
CA PRO A 264 19.67 -10.33 4.76
C PRO A 264 20.62 -9.13 4.58
N ASN A 265 21.48 -8.87 5.54
CA ASN A 265 22.53 -7.84 5.38
C ASN A 265 23.76 -8.46 4.72
N LEU A 266 24.05 -8.06 3.48
CA LEU A 266 25.17 -8.59 2.69
C LEU A 266 26.55 -8.11 3.21
N THR A 267 26.58 -7.05 4.03
CA THR A 267 27.84 -6.48 4.56
C THR A 267 28.25 -7.09 5.90
N THR A 268 27.30 -7.65 6.65
CA THR A 268 27.58 -8.31 7.92
C THR A 268 27.49 -9.82 7.77
N LYS A 269 28.50 -10.55 8.27
CA LYS A 269 28.53 -12.02 8.33
C LYS A 269 27.58 -12.55 9.42
N ALA A 270 26.39 -11.96 9.58
CA ALA A 270 25.38 -12.48 10.52
C ALA A 270 24.93 -13.87 10.05
N ARG A 271 25.23 -14.89 10.85
CA ARG A 271 24.91 -16.29 10.54
C ARG A 271 23.40 -16.60 10.54
N ARG A 272 22.56 -15.75 11.14
CA ARG A 272 21.10 -15.94 11.23
C ARG A 272 20.40 -14.59 11.22
N LEU A 273 19.30 -14.51 10.50
CA LEU A 273 18.36 -13.41 10.57
C LEU A 273 17.66 -13.42 11.95
N LYS A 274 17.22 -12.25 12.42
CA LYS A 274 16.41 -12.12 13.64
C LYS A 274 14.94 -11.95 13.25
N PRO A 275 14.16 -13.04 13.16
CA PRO A 275 12.74 -12.90 12.87
C PRO A 275 12.01 -12.29 14.07
N ILE A 276 10.92 -11.59 13.81
CA ILE A 276 10.00 -11.12 14.84
C ILE A 276 9.27 -12.35 15.40
N LEU A 277 9.49 -12.66 16.68
CA LEU A 277 8.92 -13.84 17.33
C LEU A 277 7.42 -13.66 17.63
N GLY A 278 6.69 -14.78 17.67
CA GLY A 278 5.27 -14.82 17.98
C GLY A 278 4.37 -14.51 16.78
N LEU A 279 3.07 -14.61 17.02
CA LEU A 279 2.03 -14.30 16.03
C LEU A 279 1.51 -12.89 16.21
N MET A 280 0.97 -12.31 15.13
CA MET A 280 0.22 -11.06 15.21
C MET A 280 -0.99 -11.24 16.16
N PRO A 281 -1.40 -10.21 16.91
CA PRO A 281 -2.56 -10.31 17.77
C PRO A 281 -3.81 -10.64 16.97
N ASP A 282 -4.72 -11.37 17.61
CA ASP A 282 -6.01 -11.70 17.06
C ASP A 282 -6.81 -10.40 16.78
N PRO A 283 -7.18 -10.11 15.53
CA PRO A 283 -7.89 -8.90 15.18
C PRO A 283 -9.34 -8.87 15.69
N THR A 284 -9.85 -9.97 16.25
CA THR A 284 -11.14 -10.01 16.95
C THR A 284 -11.02 -9.61 18.41
N ASN A 285 -9.79 -9.59 18.95
CA ASN A 285 -9.52 -9.27 20.36
C ASN A 285 -8.18 -8.56 20.53
N LEU A 286 -8.09 -7.35 19.99
CA LEU A 286 -6.86 -6.56 20.02
C LEU A 286 -6.48 -6.14 21.46
N PRO A 287 -5.17 -6.01 21.76
CA PRO A 287 -4.69 -5.50 23.05
C PRO A 287 -5.24 -4.11 23.36
N LYS A 288 -5.56 -3.86 24.63
CA LYS A 288 -6.02 -2.53 25.12
C LYS A 288 -4.97 -1.43 24.92
N GLY A 289 -3.70 -1.79 25.11
CA GLY A 289 -2.55 -0.91 24.90
C GLY A 289 -1.99 -0.99 23.48
N CYS A 290 -0.66 -0.93 23.39
CA CYS A 290 0.06 -1.07 22.12
C CYS A 290 -0.18 -2.46 21.48
N GLU A 291 -0.57 -2.50 20.23
CA GLU A 291 -0.86 -3.73 19.51
C GLU A 291 0.39 -4.64 19.38
N PHE A 292 1.58 -4.03 19.33
CA PHE A 292 2.84 -4.77 19.27
C PHE A 292 3.35 -5.25 20.63
N ALA A 293 2.76 -4.81 21.75
CA ALA A 293 3.23 -5.15 23.11
C ALA A 293 3.46 -6.67 23.34
N PRO A 294 2.62 -7.61 22.84
CA PRO A 294 2.84 -9.04 23.03
C PRO A 294 4.12 -9.60 22.39
N ARG A 295 4.64 -8.93 21.34
CA ARG A 295 5.83 -9.36 20.59
C ARG A 295 7.05 -8.44 20.82
N CYS A 296 6.87 -7.36 21.56
CA CYS A 296 7.88 -6.33 21.74
C CYS A 296 8.91 -6.74 22.79
N GLU A 297 10.18 -6.90 22.41
CA GLU A 297 11.28 -7.17 23.35
C GLU A 297 11.53 -6.02 24.32
N LYS A 298 11.14 -4.78 23.93
CA LYS A 298 11.25 -3.55 24.73
C LYS A 298 9.94 -3.17 25.42
N CYS A 299 9.02 -4.15 25.63
CA CYS A 299 7.70 -3.90 26.20
C CYS A 299 7.79 -3.41 27.65
N MET A 300 7.12 -2.28 27.91
CA MET A 300 6.93 -1.71 29.25
C MET A 300 5.52 -2.02 29.76
N GLU A 301 5.28 -1.87 31.08
CA GLU A 301 3.95 -2.09 31.69
C GLU A 301 2.87 -1.22 31.02
N ILE A 302 3.17 0.05 30.79
CA ILE A 302 2.26 0.99 30.13
C ILE A 302 1.85 0.53 28.72
N CYS A 303 2.74 -0.14 27.97
CA CYS A 303 2.42 -0.66 26.64
C CYS A 303 1.28 -1.68 26.64
N ARG A 304 0.99 -2.31 27.79
CA ARG A 304 -0.12 -3.26 27.96
C ARG A 304 -1.43 -2.57 28.31
N MET A 305 -1.38 -1.34 28.82
CA MET A 305 -2.53 -0.63 29.39
C MET A 305 -3.04 0.49 28.49
N GLU A 306 -2.14 1.23 27.84
CA GLU A 306 -2.48 2.44 27.10
C GLU A 306 -1.93 2.40 25.66
N LYS A 307 -2.68 3.00 24.72
CA LYS A 307 -2.22 3.21 23.35
C LYS A 307 -1.12 4.28 23.33
N PRO A 308 -0.02 4.09 22.59
CA PRO A 308 1.00 5.11 22.46
C PRO A 308 0.47 6.34 21.70
N LYS A 309 0.96 7.52 22.08
CA LYS A 309 0.74 8.75 21.33
C LYS A 309 1.76 8.87 20.21
N ILE A 310 1.46 9.75 19.25
CA ILE A 310 2.42 10.12 18.21
C ILE A 310 3.57 10.88 18.86
N CYS A 311 4.78 10.43 18.58
CA CYS A 311 6.04 11.05 18.99
C CYS A 311 6.89 11.29 17.73
N GLY A 312 7.96 12.05 17.84
CA GLY A 312 8.90 12.33 16.76
C GLY A 312 8.92 13.79 16.32
N GLU A 313 9.87 14.14 15.49
CA GLU A 313 10.10 15.50 14.97
C GLU A 313 9.97 15.50 13.44
N GLY A 314 9.44 16.60 12.91
CA GLY A 314 9.31 16.79 11.45
C GLY A 314 8.42 15.76 10.78
N SER A 315 8.95 15.11 9.74
CA SER A 315 8.28 14.05 8.97
C SER A 315 8.26 12.70 9.67
N HIS A 316 9.28 12.40 10.53
CA HIS A 316 9.42 11.12 11.23
C HIS A 316 8.46 11.03 12.42
N LYS A 317 7.46 10.20 12.31
CA LYS A 317 6.42 9.98 13.33
C LYS A 317 6.51 8.55 13.86
N LEU A 318 6.57 8.43 15.19
CA LEU A 318 6.67 7.16 15.92
C LEU A 318 5.49 7.01 16.88
N TYR A 319 4.82 5.88 16.87
CA TYR A 319 3.71 5.54 17.79
C TYR A 319 4.23 4.55 18.83
N CYS A 320 5.09 5.03 19.73
CA CYS A 320 5.74 4.19 20.72
C CYS A 320 6.05 4.94 22.02
N HIS A 321 5.70 4.36 23.17
CA HIS A 321 5.96 4.93 24.49
C HIS A 321 7.45 5.12 24.82
N LEU A 322 8.37 4.40 24.13
CA LEU A 322 9.81 4.59 24.30
C LEU A 322 10.28 5.98 23.91
N PHE A 323 9.58 6.63 22.98
CA PHE A 323 9.92 7.93 22.40
C PHE A 323 9.03 9.08 22.92
N ASP A 324 8.19 8.82 23.94
CA ASP A 324 7.34 9.83 24.55
C ASP A 324 8.20 10.85 25.33
N PRO A 325 8.26 12.14 24.90
CA PRO A 325 9.12 13.15 25.52
C PRO A 325 8.76 13.41 26.99
N ASP A 326 7.49 13.28 27.36
CA ASP A 326 7.03 13.52 28.73
C ASP A 326 7.54 12.44 29.68
N ARG A 327 7.78 11.24 29.19
CA ARG A 327 8.32 10.11 29.96
C ARG A 327 9.84 10.13 30.07
N GLN A 328 10.52 10.57 29.02
CA GLN A 328 11.98 10.72 29.05
C GLN A 328 12.43 11.74 30.11
N LYS A 329 11.60 12.78 30.38
CA LYS A 329 11.87 13.78 31.41
C LYS A 329 11.66 13.27 32.86
N THR A 330 10.81 12.24 33.03
CA THR A 330 10.48 11.71 34.36
C THR A 330 11.39 10.60 34.87
N GLY A 331 12.44 10.22 34.09
CA GLY A 331 13.50 9.30 34.56
C GLY A 331 13.06 7.85 34.75
N VAL A 332 11.88 7.44 34.22
CA VAL A 332 11.43 6.04 34.25
C VAL A 332 11.93 5.33 32.99
N GLY A 333 13.21 5.47 32.69
CA GLY A 333 13.94 4.72 31.69
C GLY A 333 14.56 3.50 32.36
N GLY A 334 14.17 2.29 31.91
CA GLY A 334 14.58 1.04 32.49
C GLY A 334 16.07 0.89 32.60
N ASN A 335 16.52 0.42 33.76
CA ASN A 335 17.84 -0.08 34.05
C ASN A 335 18.20 -1.19 33.05
N THR A 336 19.03 -0.89 32.09
CA THR A 336 19.76 -1.90 31.32
C THR A 336 21.04 -2.26 32.09
N ASN A 337 20.92 -3.12 33.10
CA ASN A 337 22.03 -3.83 33.69
C ASN A 337 21.70 -5.34 33.75
N GLY A 338 22.54 -6.14 33.06
CA GLY A 338 22.55 -7.58 33.12
C GLY A 338 22.90 -8.22 31.81
#